data_341f69a5ee5d2e91068a6bbd3ade5086
#
_entry.id   341f69a5ee5d2e91068a6bbd3ade5086
#
_cell.length_a   1.000
_cell.length_b   1.000
_cell.length_c   1.000
_cell.angle_alpha   90.00
_cell.angle_beta   90.00
_cell.angle_gamma   90.00
#
_symmetry.space_group_name_H-M   'P 1'
#
loop_
_entity.id
_entity.type
_entity.pdbx_description
1 polymer ?
#
loop_
_entity_poly.entity_id
_entity_poly.type
_entity_poly.pdbx_seq_one_letter_code
_entity_poly.pdbx_strand_id
1 'polypeptide(L)'
;MPPILVIQLKRFDYDYERMCLIKFNDYFEFPRELDMEPYTVGGLAKIEGEAVDCDPSDLDGRQVRKYRLRGIVVHSGQASGGHYYSFIRNKDSDGEFRWYKFDDGDVTEIKMDDDEELKAQCYGGEYMSEVFDPLVKRMSYRKQKRWWNAFMLFYTRLDYVEDENTSLMKEMALLSIGNHIYLSFLSQAI
;
A
#
# COMPACT_ATOMS: atom_id res chain seq x y z
N MET A 1 -1.70 -12.84 -16.12
CA MET A 1 -1.55 -11.85 -15.02
C MET A 1 -2.92 -11.38 -14.55
N PRO A 2 -3.20 -11.30 -13.23
CA PRO A 2 -4.50 -10.90 -12.70
C PRO A 2 -4.81 -9.44 -13.05
N PRO A 3 -6.08 -9.04 -13.15
CA PRO A 3 -6.47 -7.65 -13.38
C PRO A 3 -6.11 -6.74 -12.20
N ILE A 4 -6.14 -7.30 -10.99
CA ILE A 4 -5.83 -6.63 -9.74
C ILE A 4 -4.74 -7.43 -9.02
N LEU A 5 -3.68 -6.73 -8.61
CA LEU A 5 -2.59 -7.28 -7.83
C LEU A 5 -2.61 -6.65 -6.44
N VAL A 6 -2.73 -7.49 -5.42
CA VAL A 6 -2.69 -7.07 -4.01
C VAL A 6 -1.36 -7.49 -3.41
N ILE A 7 -0.65 -6.54 -2.80
CA ILE A 7 0.63 -6.78 -2.14
C ILE A 7 0.47 -6.42 -0.67
N GLN A 8 0.60 -7.40 0.21
CA GLN A 8 0.67 -7.17 1.65
C GLN A 8 2.12 -6.99 2.07
N LEU A 9 2.42 -5.90 2.76
CA LEU A 9 3.73 -5.65 3.34
C LEU A 9 3.82 -6.35 4.71
N LYS A 10 4.89 -7.12 4.92
CA LYS A 10 5.12 -7.83 6.20
C LYS A 10 5.57 -6.82 7.28
N ARG A 11 4.62 -6.03 7.79
CA ARG A 11 4.84 -5.00 8.81
C ARG A 11 4.73 -5.50 10.23
N PHE A 12 4.18 -6.70 10.44
CA PHE A 12 3.98 -7.27 11.77
C PHE A 12 4.74 -8.59 11.89
N ASP A 13 5.31 -8.81 13.06
CA ASP A 13 5.97 -10.05 13.43
C ASP A 13 5.83 -10.30 14.94
N TYR A 14 6.28 -11.46 15.39
CA TYR A 14 6.31 -11.82 16.80
C TYR A 14 7.77 -11.96 17.27
N ASP A 15 8.13 -11.19 18.28
CA ASP A 15 9.44 -11.28 18.92
C ASP A 15 9.38 -12.36 20.02
N TYR A 16 9.97 -13.52 19.73
CA TYR A 16 9.97 -14.66 20.65
C TYR A 16 10.87 -14.44 21.88
N GLU A 17 11.87 -13.54 21.80
CA GLU A 17 12.71 -13.22 22.94
C GLU A 17 11.99 -12.33 23.94
N ARG A 18 11.24 -11.36 23.44
CA ARG A 18 10.47 -10.41 24.25
C ARG A 18 9.03 -10.85 24.49
N MET A 19 8.63 -11.96 23.85
CA MET A 19 7.27 -12.52 23.94
C MET A 19 6.18 -11.48 23.59
N CYS A 20 6.38 -10.68 22.55
CA CYS A 20 5.45 -9.63 22.16
C CYS A 20 5.36 -9.46 20.65
N LEU A 21 4.22 -8.92 20.20
CA LEU A 21 4.05 -8.48 18.82
C LEU A 21 4.87 -7.22 18.56
N ILE A 22 5.54 -7.17 17.43
CA ILE A 22 6.31 -6.02 16.96
C ILE A 22 5.78 -5.51 15.63
N LYS A 23 5.96 -4.22 15.39
CA LYS A 23 5.63 -3.56 14.12
C LYS A 23 6.88 -2.92 13.54
N PHE A 24 7.15 -3.19 12.26
CA PHE A 24 8.22 -2.57 11.50
C PHE A 24 7.72 -1.26 10.89
N ASN A 25 8.28 -0.16 11.36
CA ASN A 25 7.99 1.19 10.85
C ASN A 25 9.11 1.73 9.94
N ASP A 26 10.01 0.85 9.49
CA ASP A 26 11.11 1.23 8.62
C ASP A 26 10.62 1.81 7.31
N TYR A 27 11.45 2.70 6.74
CA TYR A 27 11.16 3.30 5.44
C TYR A 27 11.12 2.22 4.36
N PHE A 28 10.04 2.20 3.60
CA PHE A 28 9.86 1.33 2.46
C PHE A 28 9.09 2.08 1.36
N GLU A 29 9.80 2.38 0.29
CA GLU A 29 9.27 3.04 -0.90
C GLU A 29 8.71 1.99 -1.86
N PHE A 30 7.58 2.32 -2.49
CA PHE A 30 6.96 1.50 -3.52
C PHE A 30 6.55 2.38 -4.69
N PRO A 31 6.61 1.85 -5.94
CA PRO A 31 6.36 2.63 -7.14
C PRO A 31 4.87 2.88 -7.37
N ARG A 32 4.55 3.99 -8.03
CA ARG A 32 3.19 4.26 -8.54
C ARG A 32 2.81 3.37 -9.72
N GLU A 33 3.79 3.04 -10.55
CA GLU A 33 3.66 2.09 -11.65
C GLU A 33 4.63 0.93 -11.44
N LEU A 34 4.10 -0.27 -11.50
CA LEU A 34 4.83 -1.51 -11.28
C LEU A 34 4.87 -2.30 -12.58
N ASP A 35 6.07 -2.59 -13.06
CA ASP A 35 6.28 -3.50 -14.18
C ASP A 35 6.54 -4.91 -13.66
N MET A 36 5.63 -5.82 -13.97
CA MET A 36 5.72 -7.23 -13.56
C MET A 36 6.40 -8.12 -14.61
N GLU A 37 6.82 -7.58 -15.75
CA GLU A 37 7.54 -8.35 -16.79
C GLU A 37 8.75 -9.12 -16.23
N PRO A 38 9.65 -8.49 -15.43
CA PRO A 38 10.83 -9.19 -14.90
C PRO A 38 10.50 -10.37 -13.97
N TYR A 39 9.29 -10.39 -13.41
CA TYR A 39 8.85 -11.41 -12.44
C TYR A 39 7.99 -12.51 -13.08
N THR A 40 7.86 -12.52 -14.41
CA THR A 40 7.17 -13.58 -15.15
C THR A 40 8.17 -14.68 -15.53
N VAL A 41 7.65 -15.87 -15.82
CA VAL A 41 8.48 -17.00 -16.28
C VAL A 41 9.31 -16.59 -17.50
N GLY A 42 8.67 -15.93 -18.49
CA GLY A 42 9.38 -15.45 -19.68
C GLY A 42 10.36 -14.30 -19.41
N GLY A 43 10.07 -13.43 -18.44
CA GLY A 43 10.95 -12.35 -18.02
C GLY A 43 12.19 -12.88 -17.28
N LEU A 44 12.00 -13.83 -16.36
CA LEU A 44 13.09 -14.48 -15.63
C LEU A 44 14.00 -15.24 -16.59
N ALA A 45 13.44 -16.03 -17.50
CA ALA A 45 14.23 -16.76 -18.49
C ALA A 45 15.07 -15.85 -19.37
N LYS A 46 14.55 -14.69 -19.78
CA LYS A 46 15.33 -13.68 -20.52
C LYS A 46 16.52 -13.15 -19.70
N ILE A 47 16.32 -12.97 -18.39
CA ILE A 47 17.38 -12.49 -17.48
C ILE A 47 18.44 -13.57 -17.26
N GLU A 48 18.02 -14.84 -17.13
CA GLU A 48 18.89 -15.99 -16.87
C GLU A 48 19.53 -16.55 -18.16
N GLY A 49 19.08 -16.10 -19.33
CA GLY A 49 19.59 -16.55 -20.63
C GLY A 49 19.13 -17.97 -20.98
N GLU A 50 18.06 -18.45 -20.35
CA GLU A 50 17.50 -19.77 -20.60
C GLU A 50 16.48 -19.73 -21.76
N ALA A 51 16.50 -20.77 -22.62
CA ALA A 51 15.46 -20.97 -23.62
C ALA A 51 14.24 -21.55 -22.92
N VAL A 52 13.17 -20.78 -22.83
CA VAL A 52 11.89 -21.28 -22.31
C VAL A 52 11.06 -21.76 -23.48
N ASP A 53 10.60 -23.00 -23.41
CA ASP A 53 9.46 -23.49 -24.19
C ASP A 53 8.18 -22.79 -23.67
N CYS A 54 8.04 -21.51 -24.01
CA CYS A 54 6.85 -20.76 -23.72
C CYS A 54 5.79 -21.10 -24.76
N ASP A 55 4.56 -21.33 -24.30
CA ASP A 55 3.40 -21.39 -25.19
C ASP A 55 3.41 -20.15 -26.10
N PRO A 56 3.24 -20.27 -27.41
CA PRO A 56 3.17 -19.13 -28.31
C PRO A 56 2.16 -18.06 -27.91
N SER A 57 1.13 -18.45 -27.12
CA SER A 57 0.16 -17.52 -26.52
C SER A 57 0.77 -16.59 -25.45
N ASP A 58 1.84 -17.02 -24.78
CA ASP A 58 2.57 -16.22 -23.78
C ASP A 58 3.56 -15.25 -24.46
N LEU A 59 3.90 -15.51 -25.72
CA LEU A 59 4.75 -14.65 -26.56
C LEU A 59 3.95 -13.55 -27.27
N ASP A 60 2.61 -13.63 -27.25
CA ASP A 60 1.78 -12.56 -27.80
C ASP A 60 1.96 -11.31 -26.95
N GLY A 61 2.77 -10.37 -27.44
CA GLY A 61 3.16 -9.11 -26.79
C GLY A 61 1.99 -8.17 -26.45
N ARG A 62 0.78 -8.71 -26.40
CA ARG A 62 -0.46 -8.03 -26.02
C ARG A 62 -0.78 -8.12 -24.54
N GLN A 63 -0.13 -8.99 -23.76
CA GLN A 63 -0.38 -9.01 -22.33
C GLN A 63 0.27 -7.80 -21.65
N VAL A 64 -0.55 -6.86 -21.25
CA VAL A 64 -0.10 -5.74 -20.44
C VAL A 64 0.32 -6.26 -19.06
N ARG A 65 1.60 -6.04 -18.73
CA ARG A 65 2.22 -6.49 -17.46
C ARG A 65 2.51 -5.33 -16.53
N LYS A 66 2.07 -4.13 -16.94
CA LYS A 66 2.21 -2.91 -16.15
C LYS A 66 0.96 -2.67 -15.32
N TYR A 67 1.20 -2.28 -14.10
CA TYR A 67 0.19 -1.99 -13.10
C TYR A 67 0.34 -0.57 -12.60
N ARG A 68 -0.76 0.04 -12.20
CA ARG A 68 -0.79 1.35 -11.55
C ARG A 68 -1.39 1.23 -10.17
N LEU A 69 -0.77 1.89 -9.22
CA LEU A 69 -1.24 1.98 -7.84
C LEU A 69 -2.62 2.64 -7.81
N ARG A 70 -3.58 1.93 -7.22
CA ARG A 70 -4.99 2.32 -7.15
C ARG A 70 -5.46 2.57 -5.73
N GLY A 71 -4.87 1.87 -4.78
CA GLY A 71 -5.25 1.99 -3.38
C GLY A 71 -4.14 1.57 -2.44
N ILE A 72 -4.19 2.13 -1.24
CA ILE A 72 -3.25 1.88 -0.16
C ILE A 72 -4.05 1.75 1.13
N VAL A 73 -3.88 0.67 1.87
CA VAL A 73 -4.34 0.58 3.25
C VAL A 73 -3.16 0.89 4.15
N VAL A 74 -3.34 1.82 5.05
CA VAL A 74 -2.36 2.26 6.05
C VAL A 74 -2.78 1.78 7.42
N HIS A 75 -1.80 1.29 8.19
CA HIS A 75 -1.97 1.03 9.62
C HIS A 75 -1.23 2.09 10.42
N SER A 76 -1.93 2.72 11.36
CA SER A 76 -1.39 3.68 12.33
C SER A 76 -1.48 3.10 13.73
N GLY A 77 -0.40 3.16 14.49
CA GLY A 77 -0.34 2.66 15.86
C GLY A 77 0.69 1.56 16.08
N GLN A 78 0.50 0.81 17.16
CA GLN A 78 1.37 -0.26 17.65
C GLN A 78 0.92 -1.64 17.14
N ALA A 79 1.78 -2.66 17.28
CA ALA A 79 1.40 -4.04 16.93
C ALA A 79 0.26 -4.60 17.79
N SER A 80 0.12 -4.14 19.03
CA SER A 80 -0.92 -4.56 19.95
C SER A 80 -2.26 -3.85 19.77
N GLY A 81 -2.32 -2.83 18.90
CA GLY A 81 -3.53 -2.08 18.62
C GLY A 81 -3.24 -0.84 17.79
N GLY A 82 -4.18 -0.46 16.95
CA GLY A 82 -4.04 0.67 16.06
C GLY A 82 -5.29 0.91 15.25
N HIS A 83 -5.15 1.72 14.24
CA HIS A 83 -6.22 2.17 13.37
C HIS A 83 -5.84 1.97 11.91
N TYR A 84 -6.79 1.53 11.09
CA TYR A 84 -6.65 1.39 9.66
C TYR A 84 -7.43 2.47 8.93
N TYR A 85 -6.83 3.04 7.91
CA TYR A 85 -7.49 3.93 6.96
C TYR A 85 -6.94 3.67 5.58
N SER A 86 -7.63 4.13 4.54
CA SER A 86 -7.22 3.86 3.17
C SER A 86 -7.14 5.12 2.32
N PHE A 87 -6.26 5.07 1.34
CA PHE A 87 -6.20 6.01 0.24
C PHE A 87 -6.62 5.30 -1.03
N ILE A 88 -7.57 5.85 -1.75
CA ILE A 88 -8.12 5.26 -2.97
C ILE A 88 -8.13 6.30 -4.08
N ARG A 89 -7.60 5.91 -5.24
CA ARG A 89 -7.65 6.71 -6.45
C ARG A 89 -8.89 6.38 -7.24
N ASN A 90 -9.82 7.30 -7.30
CA ASN A 90 -11.09 7.12 -7.99
C ASN A 90 -11.28 8.12 -9.12
N LYS A 91 -12.15 7.75 -10.05
CA LYS A 91 -12.62 8.61 -11.11
C LYS A 91 -13.79 9.44 -10.58
N ASP A 92 -13.67 10.74 -10.63
CA ASP A 92 -14.71 11.66 -10.20
C ASP A 92 -15.80 11.83 -11.29
N SER A 93 -16.87 12.55 -10.98
CA SER A 93 -17.99 12.85 -11.88
C SER A 93 -17.58 13.62 -13.15
N ASP A 94 -16.49 14.37 -13.08
CA ASP A 94 -15.89 15.07 -14.21
C ASP A 94 -14.99 14.17 -15.09
N GLY A 95 -14.81 12.92 -14.70
CA GLY A 95 -13.99 11.95 -15.40
C GLY A 95 -12.51 11.95 -15.02
N GLU A 96 -12.09 12.83 -14.12
CA GLU A 96 -10.72 12.94 -13.65
C GLU A 96 -10.44 11.99 -12.47
N PHE A 97 -9.21 11.47 -12.40
CA PHE A 97 -8.79 10.63 -11.30
C PHE A 97 -8.25 11.48 -10.16
N ARG A 98 -8.83 11.30 -8.96
CA ARG A 98 -8.39 11.94 -7.71
C ARG A 98 -8.19 10.92 -6.62
N TRP A 99 -7.38 11.28 -5.63
CA TRP A 99 -7.16 10.47 -4.45
C TRP A 99 -8.05 10.93 -3.31
N TYR A 100 -8.63 9.97 -2.62
CA TYR A 100 -9.48 10.17 -1.45
C TYR A 100 -8.94 9.38 -0.28
N LYS A 101 -8.89 10.00 0.89
CA LYS A 101 -8.67 9.33 2.17
C LYS A 101 -10.02 8.91 2.72
N PHE A 102 -10.13 7.63 3.07
CA PHE A 102 -11.25 7.04 3.79
C PHE A 102 -10.77 6.70 5.19
N ASP A 103 -11.38 7.31 6.19
CA ASP A 103 -11.01 7.17 7.61
C ASP A 103 -12.29 7.06 8.41
N ASP A 104 -12.69 5.81 8.71
CA ASP A 104 -14.00 5.47 9.25
C ASP A 104 -15.16 6.04 8.40
N GLY A 105 -15.92 7.00 8.92
CA GLY A 105 -17.01 7.66 8.20
C GLY A 105 -16.60 8.90 7.41
N ASP A 106 -15.35 9.33 7.52
CA ASP A 106 -14.87 10.55 6.88
C ASP A 106 -14.20 10.25 5.54
N VAL A 107 -14.57 11.01 4.52
CA VAL A 107 -13.97 10.95 3.19
C VAL A 107 -13.44 12.33 2.81
N THR A 108 -12.14 12.42 2.55
CA THR A 108 -11.48 13.69 2.23
C THR A 108 -10.60 13.54 0.99
N GLU A 109 -10.63 14.53 0.10
CA GLU A 109 -9.71 14.58 -1.04
C GLU A 109 -8.28 14.87 -0.56
N ILE A 110 -7.30 14.19 -1.16
CA ILE A 110 -5.88 14.33 -0.81
C ILE A 110 -5.01 14.28 -2.07
N LYS A 111 -3.88 14.99 -2.04
CA LYS A 111 -2.95 15.09 -3.17
C LYS A 111 -1.87 14.00 -3.14
N MET A 112 -2.28 12.73 -3.21
CA MET A 112 -1.33 11.60 -3.20
C MET A 112 -0.50 11.46 -4.49
N ASP A 113 -0.78 12.25 -5.53
CA ASP A 113 0.07 12.33 -6.73
C ASP A 113 1.36 13.14 -6.46
N ASP A 114 1.42 13.90 -5.36
CA ASP A 114 2.65 14.49 -4.83
C ASP A 114 3.49 13.42 -4.13
N ASP A 115 4.77 13.31 -4.50
CA ASP A 115 5.69 12.31 -3.93
C ASP A 115 5.99 12.54 -2.45
N GLU A 116 6.07 13.80 -2.01
CA GLU A 116 6.30 14.14 -0.60
C GLU A 116 5.08 13.77 0.26
N GLU A 117 3.87 13.95 -0.26
CA GLU A 117 2.64 13.52 0.42
C GLU A 117 2.56 12.00 0.52
N LEU A 118 2.79 11.27 -0.58
CA LEU A 118 2.82 9.80 -0.59
C LEU A 118 3.85 9.26 0.41
N LYS A 119 5.05 9.83 0.42
CA LYS A 119 6.12 9.49 1.36
C LYS A 119 5.72 9.76 2.81
N ALA A 120 5.16 10.93 3.07
CA ALA A 120 4.73 11.33 4.40
C ALA A 120 3.64 10.42 4.97
N GLN A 121 2.71 10.00 4.13
CA GLN A 121 1.53 9.22 4.53
C GLN A 121 1.79 7.71 4.56
N CYS A 122 2.68 7.17 3.70
CA CYS A 122 2.68 5.73 3.41
C CYS A 122 4.01 5.02 3.60
N TYR A 123 5.16 5.68 3.43
CA TYR A 123 6.44 4.97 3.39
C TYR A 123 7.02 4.62 4.76
N GLY A 124 6.49 5.19 5.86
CA GLY A 124 7.07 5.00 7.19
C GLY A 124 8.38 5.76 7.38
N GLY A 125 9.32 5.18 8.14
CA GLY A 125 10.61 5.79 8.42
C GLY A 125 10.55 6.92 9.44
N GLU A 126 11.35 7.95 9.24
CA GLU A 126 11.49 9.08 10.15
C GLU A 126 11.03 10.38 9.51
N TYR A 127 10.66 11.34 10.33
CA TYR A 127 10.34 12.70 9.91
C TYR A 127 10.85 13.72 10.93
N MET A 128 11.05 14.95 10.49
CA MET A 128 11.40 16.06 11.38
C MET A 128 10.13 16.65 11.95
N SER A 129 10.01 16.67 13.26
CA SER A 129 8.91 17.33 13.95
C SER A 129 9.43 18.48 14.81
N GLU A 130 8.63 19.50 14.93
CA GLU A 130 8.88 20.61 15.83
C GLU A 130 8.36 20.22 17.23
N VAL A 131 9.27 20.23 18.21
CA VAL A 131 8.99 19.81 19.58
C VAL A 131 9.41 20.92 20.52
N PHE A 132 8.56 21.28 21.47
CA PHE A 132 8.91 22.21 22.52
C PHE A 132 9.95 21.59 23.47
N ASP A 133 11.12 22.23 23.60
CA ASP A 133 12.14 21.82 24.55
C ASP A 133 11.98 22.63 25.86
N PRO A 134 11.52 21.94 26.95
CA PRO A 134 11.26 22.63 28.22
C PRO A 134 12.54 23.16 28.90
N LEU A 135 13.71 22.60 28.58
CA LEU A 135 14.98 23.05 29.18
C LEU A 135 15.44 24.38 28.60
N VAL A 136 15.30 24.55 27.30
CA VAL A 136 15.70 25.81 26.60
C VAL A 136 14.51 26.74 26.34
N LYS A 137 13.28 26.31 26.70
CA LYS A 137 12.02 27.05 26.53
C LYS A 137 11.80 27.56 25.10
N ARG A 138 12.17 26.75 24.10
CA ARG A 138 11.96 27.07 22.69
C ARG A 138 11.61 25.83 21.87
N MET A 139 11.05 26.05 20.69
CA MET A 139 10.82 24.99 19.73
C MET A 139 12.15 24.51 19.15
N SER A 140 12.30 23.21 18.99
CA SER A 140 13.46 22.56 18.37
C SER A 140 12.99 21.48 17.41
N TYR A 141 13.74 21.25 16.33
CA TYR A 141 13.46 20.17 15.40
C TYR A 141 14.12 18.88 15.88
N ARG A 142 13.32 17.79 15.97
CA ARG A 142 13.81 16.45 16.34
C ARG A 142 13.33 15.42 15.34
N LYS A 143 14.18 14.45 15.03
CA LYS A 143 13.79 13.26 14.29
C LYS A 143 12.87 12.39 15.13
N GLN A 144 11.71 12.05 14.56
CA GLN A 144 10.77 11.13 15.17
C GLN A 144 10.44 10.01 14.19
N LYS A 145 10.20 8.81 14.70
CA LYS A 145 9.73 7.68 13.88
C LYS A 145 8.25 7.85 13.60
N ARG A 146 7.84 7.57 12.34
CA ARG A 146 6.44 7.45 12.00
C ARG A 146 5.90 6.14 12.59
N TRP A 147 4.72 6.18 13.18
CA TRP A 147 3.98 5.00 13.65
C TRP A 147 2.90 4.56 12.67
N TRP A 148 2.83 5.19 11.51
CA TRP A 148 1.92 4.88 10.42
C TRP A 148 2.72 4.56 9.16
N ASN A 149 2.24 3.57 8.42
CA ASN A 149 2.82 3.16 7.15
C ASN A 149 1.86 2.30 6.34
N ALA A 150 2.12 2.17 5.05
CA ALA A 150 1.39 1.27 4.19
C ALA A 150 1.48 -0.17 4.69
N PHE A 151 0.33 -0.86 4.72
CA PHE A 151 0.18 -2.25 5.08
C PHE A 151 -0.21 -3.11 3.88
N MET A 152 -1.15 -2.62 3.04
CA MET A 152 -1.53 -3.29 1.80
C MET A 152 -1.51 -2.30 0.64
N LEU A 153 -1.08 -2.78 -0.53
CA LEU A 153 -1.03 -2.04 -1.77
C LEU A 153 -1.92 -2.73 -2.80
N PHE A 154 -2.71 -1.95 -3.50
CA PHE A 154 -3.60 -2.42 -4.55
C PHE A 154 -3.20 -1.79 -5.88
N TYR A 155 -2.81 -2.64 -6.81
CA TYR A 155 -2.43 -2.25 -8.16
C TYR A 155 -3.44 -2.78 -9.16
N THR A 156 -3.85 -1.94 -10.10
CA THR A 156 -4.72 -2.31 -11.22
C THR A 156 -3.91 -2.37 -12.50
N ARG A 157 -4.08 -3.44 -13.28
CA ARG A 157 -3.43 -3.58 -14.58
C ARG A 157 -3.90 -2.48 -15.53
N LEU A 158 -2.99 -1.90 -16.34
CA LEU A 158 -3.28 -0.70 -17.13
C LEU A 158 -4.34 -0.90 -18.23
N ASP A 159 -4.54 -2.13 -18.70
CA ASP A 159 -5.55 -2.48 -19.71
C ASP A 159 -6.90 -2.91 -19.09
N TYR A 160 -6.98 -2.98 -17.77
CA TYR A 160 -8.20 -3.38 -17.09
C TYR A 160 -9.20 -2.23 -17.07
N VAL A 161 -10.35 -2.46 -17.68
CA VAL A 161 -11.50 -1.56 -17.60
C VAL A 161 -12.38 -2.06 -16.47
N GLU A 162 -12.52 -1.25 -15.44
CA GLU A 162 -13.36 -1.55 -14.29
C GLU A 162 -14.83 -1.48 -14.69
N ASP A 163 -15.55 -2.61 -14.58
CA ASP A 163 -17.00 -2.62 -14.74
C ASP A 163 -17.65 -1.82 -13.61
N GLU A 164 -18.63 -0.99 -13.92
CA GLU A 164 -19.35 -0.14 -12.95
C GLU A 164 -19.96 -0.93 -11.78
N ASN A 165 -20.16 -2.25 -11.95
CA ASN A 165 -20.68 -3.15 -10.92
C ASN A 165 -19.62 -3.78 -10.02
N THR A 166 -18.34 -3.80 -10.43
CA THR A 166 -17.24 -4.38 -9.65
C THR A 166 -16.45 -3.24 -9.00
N SER A 167 -17.09 -2.56 -8.06
CA SER A 167 -16.44 -1.44 -7.38
C SER A 167 -15.44 -1.98 -6.35
N LEU A 168 -14.18 -2.09 -6.77
CA LEU A 168 -13.02 -2.28 -5.89
C LEU A 168 -13.07 -1.32 -4.70
N MET A 169 -13.65 -0.16 -4.91
CA MET A 169 -13.89 0.89 -3.93
C MET A 169 -14.79 0.45 -2.78
N LYS A 170 -15.86 -0.30 -3.08
CA LYS A 170 -16.75 -0.82 -2.03
C LYS A 170 -16.01 -1.82 -1.14
N GLU A 171 -15.20 -2.69 -1.73
CA GLU A 171 -14.44 -3.70 -0.98
C GLU A 171 -13.34 -3.05 -0.14
N MET A 172 -12.60 -2.08 -0.70
CA MET A 172 -11.55 -1.37 0.03
C MET A 172 -12.09 -0.46 1.13
N ALA A 173 -13.21 0.23 0.89
CA ALA A 173 -13.90 1.00 1.91
C ALA A 173 -14.41 0.10 3.06
N LEU A 174 -14.94 -1.07 2.73
CA LEU A 174 -15.36 -2.08 3.73
C LEU A 174 -14.18 -2.60 4.55
N LEU A 175 -12.99 -2.74 3.96
CA LEU A 175 -11.77 -3.12 4.69
C LEU A 175 -11.30 -2.04 5.65
N SER A 176 -11.54 -0.76 5.36
CA SER A 176 -11.20 0.35 6.26
C SER A 176 -12.22 0.54 7.39
N ILE A 177 -13.49 0.23 7.15
CA ILE A 177 -14.57 0.33 8.15
C ILE A 177 -14.58 -0.88 9.10
N GLY A 178 -14.07 -2.03 8.65
CA GLY A 178 -14.11 -3.31 9.37
C GLY A 178 -13.03 -3.48 10.44
N ASN A 179 -12.64 -2.44 11.17
CA ASN A 179 -11.56 -2.43 12.19
C ASN A 179 -11.63 -3.55 13.26
N HIS A 180 -12.73 -4.29 13.38
CA HIS A 180 -12.88 -5.36 14.39
C HIS A 180 -12.93 -6.78 13.83
N ILE A 181 -13.20 -6.99 12.56
CA ILE A 181 -13.49 -8.33 12.01
C ILE A 181 -12.23 -9.00 11.42
N TYR A 182 -11.29 -8.25 10.88
CA TYR A 182 -10.13 -8.81 10.18
C TYR A 182 -8.97 -9.24 11.08
N LEU A 183 -8.82 -8.65 12.26
CA LEU A 183 -7.81 -9.10 13.24
C LEU A 183 -8.08 -10.50 13.79
N SER A 184 -9.34 -10.96 13.80
CA SER A 184 -9.69 -12.32 14.23
C SER A 184 -9.33 -13.38 13.20
N PHE A 185 -9.27 -13.06 11.90
CA PHE A 185 -8.88 -14.01 10.85
C PHE A 185 -7.36 -14.15 10.71
N LEU A 186 -6.60 -13.09 10.94
CA LEU A 186 -5.12 -13.16 10.88
C LEU A 186 -4.51 -13.80 12.13
N SER A 187 -5.18 -13.73 13.28
CA SER A 187 -4.73 -14.40 14.52
C SER A 187 -4.98 -15.92 14.52
N GLN A 188 -5.75 -16.45 13.58
CA GLN A 188 -6.00 -17.89 13.43
C GLN A 188 -5.13 -18.56 12.37
N ALA A 189 -4.32 -17.78 11.63
CA ALA A 189 -3.45 -18.25 10.54
C ALA A 189 -1.94 -18.21 10.89
N ILE A 190 -1.59 -18.01 12.18
CA ILE A 190 -0.21 -18.11 12.70
C ILE A 190 -0.09 -19.32 13.60
#